data_25dcf5d9961279ac464d2c12d7b411c6
#
_entry.id   25dcf5d9961279ac464d2c12d7b411c6
#
_cell.length_a   1.000
_cell.length_b   1.000
_cell.length_c   1.000
_cell.angle_alpha   90.00
_cell.angle_beta   90.00
_cell.angle_gamma   90.00
#
_symmetry.space_group_name_H-M   'P 1'
#
loop_
_entity.id
_entity.type
_entity.pdbx_description
1 polymer ?
#
loop_
_entity_poly.entity_id
_entity_poly.type
_entity_poly.pdbx_seq_one_letter_code
_entity_poly.pdbx_strand_id
1 'polypeptide(L)'
;KWETSLKHSMKDDFSTLMKTQETPSKVYVSKLSQGFETNWLDLNWLFALDYSTTDAESDTKDFSSSGVSLKMTWPLNPVPLNLQYGITDQQYKAAEPLTGVRTKNYSFFVETGANYQINSWLSLSYSHRYEVNESNIINSDYSKNTNTLNFTVIY
;
A
#
# COMPACT_ATOMS: atom_id res chain seq x y z
N LYS A 1 20.91 7.99 3.52
CA LYS A 1 20.10 8.99 2.80
C LYS A 1 18.75 9.12 3.47
N TRP A 2 18.31 10.35 3.70
CA TRP A 2 16.94 10.65 4.15
C TRP A 2 16.12 11.09 2.95
N GLU A 3 14.92 10.53 2.85
CA GLU A 3 13.98 10.92 1.82
C GLU A 3 12.63 11.24 2.46
N THR A 4 12.08 12.40 2.10
CA THR A 4 10.73 12.81 2.52
C THR A 4 9.91 13.10 1.28
N SER A 5 8.76 12.48 1.16
CA SER A 5 7.83 12.73 0.06
C SER A 5 6.46 13.14 0.60
N LEU A 6 5.88 14.17 0.00
CA LEU A 6 4.49 14.56 0.20
C LEU A 6 3.73 14.32 -1.11
N LYS A 7 2.71 13.48 -1.05
CA LYS A 7 1.83 13.22 -2.19
C LYS A 7 0.40 13.60 -1.84
N HIS A 8 -0.16 14.48 -2.64
CA HIS A 8 -1.59 14.80 -2.63
C HIS A 8 -2.19 14.29 -3.93
N SER A 9 -3.25 13.51 -3.86
CA SER A 9 -3.93 12.99 -5.05
C SER A 9 -5.44 13.07 -4.88
N MET A 10 -6.11 13.38 -5.97
CA MET A 10 -7.56 13.33 -6.09
C MET A 10 -7.90 12.15 -6.97
N LYS A 11 -8.81 11.30 -6.53
CA LYS A 11 -9.30 10.17 -7.28
C LYS A 11 -10.81 10.29 -7.42
N ASP A 12 -11.28 10.30 -8.65
CA ASP A 12 -12.71 10.16 -8.95
C ASP A 12 -13.03 8.68 -9.02
N ASP A 13 -13.80 8.16 -8.08
CA ASP A 13 -14.30 6.79 -8.15
C ASP A 13 -15.53 6.73 -9.06
N PHE A 14 -15.31 6.24 -10.28
CA PHE A 14 -16.40 5.81 -11.15
C PHE A 14 -16.76 4.37 -10.80
N SER A 15 -17.83 4.16 -10.07
CA SER A 15 -18.37 2.82 -9.90
C SER A 15 -18.97 2.34 -11.23
N THR A 16 -18.18 1.64 -12.01
CA THR A 16 -18.63 1.01 -13.26
C THR A 16 -19.19 -0.36 -12.96
N LEU A 17 -20.34 -0.45 -12.31
CA LEU A 17 -21.19 -1.62 -12.39
C LEU A 17 -22.57 -1.35 -11.83
N MET A 18 -23.57 -1.42 -12.74
CA MET A 18 -25.01 -1.44 -12.52
C MET A 18 -25.66 -0.21 -11.88
N LYS A 19 -26.10 0.69 -12.78
CA LYS A 19 -27.35 1.49 -12.72
C LYS A 19 -28.03 1.63 -11.35
N THR A 20 -27.39 2.30 -10.42
CA THR A 20 -28.01 3.19 -9.49
C THR A 20 -27.33 4.53 -9.70
N GLN A 21 -28.12 5.60 -9.78
CA GLN A 21 -27.61 6.96 -9.89
C GLN A 21 -26.85 7.33 -8.60
N GLU A 22 -25.65 6.78 -8.43
CA GLU A 22 -24.72 7.28 -7.43
C GLU A 22 -23.87 8.36 -8.11
N THR A 23 -23.99 9.56 -7.61
CA THR A 23 -23.10 10.67 -7.96
C THR A 23 -21.66 10.23 -7.73
N PRO A 24 -20.73 10.48 -8.68
CA PRO A 24 -19.33 10.13 -8.51
C PRO A 24 -18.79 10.80 -7.23
N SER A 25 -18.39 9.98 -6.26
CA SER A 25 -17.84 10.49 -5.01
C SER A 25 -16.39 10.93 -5.24
N LYS A 26 -16.09 12.17 -4.90
CA LYS A 26 -14.71 12.68 -4.92
C LYS A 26 -13.99 12.22 -3.66
N VAL A 27 -12.82 11.62 -3.85
CA VAL A 27 -11.97 11.17 -2.76
C VAL A 27 -10.66 11.96 -2.78
N TYR A 28 -10.36 12.64 -1.69
CA TYR A 28 -9.10 13.33 -1.50
C TYR A 28 -8.18 12.49 -0.64
N VAL A 29 -6.99 12.17 -1.13
CA VAL A 29 -5.98 11.42 -0.39
C VAL A 29 -4.75 12.29 -0.20
N SER A 30 -4.40 12.55 1.06
CA SER A 30 -3.15 13.21 1.44
C SER A 30 -2.23 12.16 2.05
N LYS A 31 -1.04 12.01 1.49
CA LYS A 31 -0.04 11.04 1.96
C LYS A 31 1.27 11.76 2.28
N LEU A 32 1.78 11.53 3.49
CA LEU A 32 3.12 11.92 3.92
C LEU A 32 3.92 10.63 4.13
N SER A 33 5.08 10.53 3.47
CA SER A 33 5.99 9.41 3.68
C SER A 33 7.37 9.96 4.03
N GLN A 34 8.01 9.35 5.00
CA GLN A 34 9.38 9.63 5.37
C GLN A 34 10.18 8.34 5.38
N GLY A 35 11.31 8.31 4.68
CA GLY A 35 12.17 7.15 4.57
C GLY A 35 13.60 7.42 5.03
N PHE A 36 14.21 6.39 5.58
CA PHE A 36 15.63 6.34 5.85
C PHE A 36 16.23 5.16 5.09
N GLU A 37 17.23 5.46 4.25
CA GLU A 37 17.93 4.46 3.44
C GLU A 37 19.38 4.33 3.90
N THR A 38 19.84 3.12 4.08
CA THR A 38 21.24 2.82 4.42
C THR A 38 21.69 1.52 3.73
N ASN A 39 22.99 1.43 3.51
CA ASN A 39 23.64 0.19 3.06
C ASN A 39 24.38 -0.42 4.24
N TRP A 40 24.07 -1.66 4.55
CA TRP A 40 24.72 -2.43 5.60
C TRP A 40 24.73 -3.91 5.23
N LEU A 41 25.87 -4.58 5.41
CA LEU A 41 26.11 -5.97 5.02
C LEU A 41 25.81 -6.25 3.53
N ASP A 42 26.20 -5.33 2.64
CA ASP A 42 25.92 -5.40 1.20
C ASP A 42 24.42 -5.47 0.82
N LEU A 43 23.56 -5.09 1.77
CA LEU A 43 22.12 -4.97 1.59
C LEU A 43 21.72 -3.49 1.65
N ASN A 44 20.80 -3.12 0.78
CA ASN A 44 20.16 -1.81 0.86
C ASN A 44 18.91 -1.91 1.74
N TRP A 45 18.85 -1.12 2.77
CA TRP A 45 17.76 -1.06 3.72
C TRP A 45 16.99 0.23 3.55
N LEU A 46 15.69 0.14 3.44
CA LEU A 46 14.79 1.27 3.46
C LEU A 46 13.78 1.07 4.59
N PHE A 47 13.84 1.93 5.58
CA PHE A 47 12.83 2.07 6.61
C PHE A 47 11.92 3.23 6.24
N ALA A 48 10.61 3.03 6.24
CA ALA A 48 9.64 4.06 5.90
C ALA A 48 8.53 4.16 6.94
N LEU A 49 8.13 5.40 7.21
CA LEU A 49 6.94 5.77 7.98
C LEU A 49 5.98 6.42 7.02
N ASP A 50 4.75 5.97 7.03
CA ASP A 50 3.68 6.48 6.18
C ASP A 50 2.51 6.97 7.03
N TYR A 51 1.97 8.11 6.66
CA TYR A 51 0.72 8.61 7.19
C TYR A 51 -0.14 9.09 6.03
N SER A 52 -1.41 8.71 6.02
CA SER A 52 -2.36 9.19 5.02
C SER A 52 -3.72 9.48 5.64
N THR A 53 -4.41 10.44 5.07
CA THR A 53 -5.81 10.71 5.34
C THR A 53 -6.59 10.63 4.04
N THR A 54 -7.76 10.04 4.13
CA THR A 54 -8.72 9.99 3.04
C THR A 54 -9.96 10.76 3.47
N ASP A 55 -10.32 11.76 2.70
CA ASP A 55 -11.56 12.50 2.81
C ASP A 55 -12.42 12.17 1.59
N ALA A 56 -13.57 11.57 1.82
CA ALA A 56 -14.56 11.24 0.79
C ALA A 56 -15.82 12.09 1.01
N GLU A 57 -16.63 12.24 -0.01
CA GLU A 57 -17.94 12.94 0.13
C GLU A 57 -18.88 12.22 1.13
N SER A 58 -18.59 10.96 1.44
CA SER A 58 -19.31 10.18 2.44
C SER A 58 -18.44 9.95 3.66
N ASP A 59 -18.83 10.46 4.82
CA ASP A 59 -18.13 10.30 6.10
C ASP A 59 -17.80 8.83 6.45
N THR A 60 -18.59 7.89 5.92
CA THR A 60 -18.38 6.46 6.15
C THR A 60 -17.13 5.90 5.43
N LYS A 61 -16.61 6.62 4.44
CA LYS A 61 -15.39 6.26 3.70
C LYS A 61 -14.15 7.01 4.15
N ASP A 62 -14.31 7.95 5.07
CA ASP A 62 -13.21 8.73 5.62
C ASP A 62 -12.39 7.90 6.59
N PHE A 63 -11.10 7.87 6.39
CA PHE A 63 -10.19 7.21 7.31
C PHE A 63 -8.83 7.89 7.39
N SER A 64 -8.13 7.66 8.47
CA SER A 64 -6.69 7.89 8.61
C SER A 64 -5.95 6.56 8.67
N SER A 65 -4.76 6.55 8.10
CA SER A 65 -3.89 5.38 8.12
C SER A 65 -2.49 5.79 8.50
N SER A 66 -1.88 5.02 9.38
CA SER A 66 -0.45 5.13 9.71
C SER A 66 0.23 3.80 9.51
N GLY A 67 1.44 3.83 8.98
CA GLY A 67 2.17 2.62 8.66
C GLY A 67 3.66 2.73 8.89
N VAL A 68 4.26 1.57 9.11
CA VAL A 68 5.70 1.37 9.19
C VAL A 68 6.06 0.26 8.24
N SER A 69 7.08 0.45 7.44
CA SER A 69 7.61 -0.62 6.60
C SER A 69 9.14 -0.66 6.59
N LEU A 70 9.64 -1.86 6.43
CA LEU A 70 11.05 -2.15 6.25
C LEU A 70 11.21 -2.92 4.94
N LYS A 71 12.00 -2.37 4.02
CA LYS A 71 12.38 -3.03 2.79
C LYS A 71 13.87 -3.31 2.79
N MET A 72 14.21 -4.53 2.46
CA MET A 72 15.57 -4.99 2.24
C MET A 72 15.73 -5.35 0.76
N THR A 73 16.78 -4.83 0.14
CA THR A 73 17.14 -5.18 -1.23
C THR A 73 18.52 -5.80 -1.24
N TRP A 74 18.59 -7.02 -1.72
CA TRP A 74 19.84 -7.71 -1.98
C TRP A 74 20.22 -7.49 -3.44
N PRO A 75 21.29 -6.71 -3.72
CA PRO A 75 21.66 -6.33 -5.08
C PRO A 75 22.41 -7.45 -5.81
N LEU A 76 21.82 -8.64 -5.89
CA LEU A 76 22.37 -9.75 -6.64
C LEU A 76 22.38 -9.46 -8.14
N ASN A 77 23.45 -9.80 -8.82
CA ASN A 77 23.54 -9.70 -10.27
C ASN A 77 23.36 -11.10 -10.89
N PRO A 78 22.46 -11.30 -11.87
CA PRO A 78 21.66 -10.30 -12.58
C PRO A 78 20.26 -10.03 -11.98
N VAL A 79 19.90 -10.66 -10.88
CA VAL A 79 18.55 -10.64 -10.32
C VAL A 79 18.56 -10.10 -8.89
N PRO A 80 18.39 -8.79 -8.67
CA PRO A 80 18.19 -8.27 -7.33
C PRO A 80 16.91 -8.83 -6.69
N LEU A 81 17.02 -9.20 -5.41
CA LEU A 81 15.92 -9.71 -4.61
C LEU A 81 15.46 -8.64 -3.61
N ASN A 82 14.17 -8.60 -3.38
CA ASN A 82 13.56 -7.69 -2.42
C ASN A 82 12.76 -8.50 -1.38
N LEU A 83 12.88 -8.09 -0.13
CA LEU A 83 12.00 -8.50 0.95
C LEU A 83 11.47 -7.23 1.61
N GLN A 84 10.17 -7.12 1.71
CA GLN A 84 9.52 -6.01 2.41
C GLN A 84 8.53 -6.57 3.40
N TYR A 85 8.48 -5.96 4.57
CA TYR A 85 7.43 -6.22 5.52
C TYR A 85 6.91 -4.90 6.07
N GLY A 86 5.64 -4.88 6.43
CA GLY A 86 5.04 -3.67 6.97
C GLY A 86 3.78 -3.93 7.76
N ILE A 87 3.45 -2.92 8.54
CA ILE A 87 2.30 -2.88 9.43
C ILE A 87 1.56 -1.58 9.15
N THR A 88 0.25 -1.65 9.10
CA THR A 88 -0.60 -0.48 8.90
C THR A 88 -1.76 -0.51 9.88
N ASP A 89 -1.99 0.60 10.57
CA ASP A 89 -3.20 0.87 11.37
C ASP A 89 -4.08 1.84 10.60
N GLN A 90 -5.34 1.48 10.41
CA GLN A 90 -6.33 2.28 9.70
C GLN A 90 -7.56 2.48 10.57
N GLN A 91 -7.98 3.72 10.73
CA GLN A 91 -9.10 4.09 11.58
C GLN A 91 -10.10 4.94 10.78
N TYR A 92 -11.34 4.46 10.70
CA TYR A 92 -12.43 5.19 10.06
C TYR A 92 -12.96 6.29 10.98
N LYS A 93 -13.30 7.45 10.40
CA LYS A 93 -13.79 8.60 11.16
C LYS A 93 -15.21 8.39 11.63
N ALA A 94 -16.08 7.86 10.77
CA ALA A 94 -17.48 7.59 11.10
C ALA A 94 -17.66 6.19 11.71
N ALA A 95 -18.69 6.07 12.55
CA ALA A 95 -19.15 4.76 13.02
C ALA A 95 -19.96 4.07 11.92
N GLU A 96 -19.86 2.75 11.85
CA GLU A 96 -20.68 1.96 10.94
C GLU A 96 -22.17 2.07 11.33
N PRO A 97 -23.08 2.36 10.38
CA PRO A 97 -24.50 2.61 10.71
C PRO A 97 -25.20 1.45 11.41
N LEU A 98 -24.80 0.21 11.13
CA LEU A 98 -25.43 -0.98 11.70
C LEU A 98 -24.95 -1.30 13.11
N THR A 99 -23.68 -1.07 13.39
CA THR A 99 -23.05 -1.48 14.67
C THR A 99 -22.83 -0.31 15.62
N GLY A 100 -22.84 0.92 15.12
CA GLY A 100 -22.49 2.11 15.89
C GLY A 100 -21.01 2.18 16.31
N VAL A 101 -20.17 1.29 15.81
CA VAL A 101 -18.75 1.16 16.16
C VAL A 101 -17.88 1.73 15.03
N ARG A 102 -16.86 2.50 15.39
CA ARG A 102 -15.85 2.94 14.41
C ARG A 102 -14.97 1.76 14.00
N THR A 103 -14.87 1.54 12.70
CA THR A 103 -14.01 0.49 12.14
C THR A 103 -12.54 0.84 12.37
N LYS A 104 -11.80 -0.15 12.87
CA LYS A 104 -10.34 -0.12 12.99
C LYS A 104 -9.81 -1.39 12.34
N ASN A 105 -8.87 -1.22 11.42
CA ASN A 105 -8.20 -2.31 10.74
C ASN A 105 -6.71 -2.25 11.07
N TYR A 106 -6.16 -3.39 11.37
CA TYR A 106 -4.73 -3.58 11.55
C TYR A 106 -4.24 -4.57 10.50
N SER A 107 -3.37 -4.13 9.63
CA SER A 107 -2.85 -4.97 8.55
C SER A 107 -1.37 -5.23 8.73
N PHE A 108 -0.99 -6.46 8.50
CA PHE A 108 0.40 -6.90 8.40
C PHE A 108 0.64 -7.49 7.02
N PHE A 109 1.77 -7.17 6.39
CA PHE A 109 2.14 -7.80 5.13
C PHE A 109 3.62 -8.18 5.07
N VAL A 110 3.87 -9.23 4.30
CA VAL A 110 5.20 -9.62 3.83
C VAL A 110 5.16 -9.70 2.31
N GLU A 111 6.13 -9.05 1.67
CA GLU A 111 6.28 -9.08 0.22
C GLU A 111 7.70 -9.49 -0.15
N THR A 112 7.82 -10.46 -1.03
CA THR A 112 9.08 -10.87 -1.64
C THR A 112 9.03 -10.56 -3.13
N GLY A 113 10.15 -10.17 -3.71
CA GLY A 113 10.19 -9.83 -5.12
C GLY A 113 11.56 -10.02 -5.75
N ALA A 114 11.54 -10.12 -7.05
CA ALA A 114 12.72 -10.17 -7.89
C ALA A 114 12.53 -9.27 -9.11
N ASN A 115 13.61 -8.67 -9.56
CA ASN A 115 13.61 -7.85 -10.78
C ASN A 115 14.73 -8.32 -11.69
N TYR A 116 14.43 -8.53 -12.96
CA TYR A 116 15.38 -8.96 -13.97
C TYR A 116 15.37 -8.01 -15.16
N GLN A 117 16.52 -7.36 -15.38
CA GLN A 117 16.73 -6.55 -16.57
C GLN A 117 17.14 -7.45 -17.72
N ILE A 118 16.22 -7.67 -18.67
CA ILE A 118 16.46 -8.54 -19.83
C ILE A 118 17.41 -7.84 -20.82
N ASN A 119 17.18 -6.55 -21.06
CA ASN A 119 18.03 -5.67 -21.87
C ASN A 119 17.76 -4.20 -21.51
N SER A 120 18.35 -3.25 -22.25
CA SER A 120 18.24 -1.81 -21.96
C SER A 120 16.81 -1.25 -22.02
N TRP A 121 15.91 -1.94 -22.72
CA TRP A 121 14.53 -1.47 -22.95
C TRP A 121 13.46 -2.41 -22.35
N LEU A 122 13.82 -3.58 -21.81
CA LEU A 122 12.86 -4.54 -21.28
C LEU A 122 13.29 -5.06 -19.92
N SER A 123 12.40 -4.97 -18.94
CA SER A 123 12.56 -5.59 -17.64
C SER A 123 11.35 -6.42 -17.25
N LEU A 124 11.60 -7.43 -16.44
CA LEU A 124 10.62 -8.33 -15.85
C LEU A 124 10.71 -8.21 -14.33
N SER A 125 9.60 -8.01 -13.66
CA SER A 125 9.53 -8.07 -12.20
C SER A 125 8.44 -9.03 -11.75
N TYR A 126 8.73 -9.75 -10.67
CA TYR A 126 7.78 -10.60 -9.98
C TYR A 126 7.75 -10.23 -8.52
N SER A 127 6.56 -10.17 -7.93
CA SER A 127 6.40 -10.10 -6.48
C SER A 127 5.31 -11.03 -5.99
N HIS A 128 5.51 -11.53 -4.77
CA HIS A 128 4.54 -12.27 -3.99
C HIS A 128 4.31 -11.55 -2.67
N ARG A 129 3.06 -11.20 -2.39
CA ARG A 129 2.65 -10.51 -1.17
C ARG A 129 1.62 -11.36 -0.43
N TYR A 130 1.93 -11.63 0.83
CA TYR A 130 0.99 -12.16 1.81
C TYR A 130 0.56 -11.03 2.74
N GLU A 131 -0.74 -10.89 2.94
CA GLU A 131 -1.33 -9.85 3.78
C GLU A 131 -2.38 -10.45 4.69
N VAL A 132 -2.36 -10.05 5.95
CA VAL A 132 -3.38 -10.34 6.95
C VAL A 132 -3.96 -9.02 7.42
N ASN A 133 -5.26 -8.95 7.51
CA ASN A 133 -5.99 -7.82 8.07
C ASN A 133 -6.85 -8.31 9.23
N GLU A 134 -6.70 -7.68 10.37
CA GLU A 134 -7.54 -7.85 11.55
C GLU A 134 -8.42 -6.61 11.71
N SER A 135 -9.71 -6.82 11.96
CA SER A 135 -10.69 -5.76 12.12
C SER A 135 -11.45 -5.90 13.43
N ASN A 136 -11.86 -4.80 14.03
CA ASN A 136 -12.77 -4.82 15.16
C ASN A 136 -14.24 -5.08 14.74
N ILE A 137 -14.51 -5.18 13.45
CA ILE A 137 -15.81 -5.54 12.91
C ILE A 137 -15.84 -7.04 12.58
N ILE A 138 -16.83 -7.74 13.10
CA ILE A 138 -17.01 -9.18 12.89
C ILE A 138 -17.08 -9.51 11.39
N ASN A 139 -16.37 -10.55 10.98
CA ASN A 139 -16.27 -11.02 9.59
C ASN A 139 -15.55 -10.08 8.60
N SER A 140 -14.81 -9.09 9.09
CA SER A 140 -13.98 -8.21 8.26
C SER A 140 -12.49 -8.59 8.25
N ASP A 141 -12.14 -9.64 8.98
CA ASP A 141 -10.80 -10.21 8.95
C ASP A 141 -10.59 -10.99 7.66
N TYR A 142 -9.41 -10.82 7.10
CA TYR A 142 -9.03 -11.59 5.90
C TYR A 142 -7.54 -11.87 5.85
N SER A 143 -7.19 -12.91 5.10
CA SER A 143 -5.84 -13.12 4.62
C SER A 143 -5.85 -13.21 3.09
N LYS A 144 -4.82 -12.65 2.46
CA LYS A 144 -4.74 -12.55 1.01
C LYS A 144 -3.33 -12.85 0.52
N ASN A 145 -3.25 -13.66 -0.52
CA ASN A 145 -2.04 -13.86 -1.31
C ASN A 145 -2.20 -13.16 -2.66
N THR A 146 -1.22 -12.35 -3.04
CA THR A 146 -1.19 -11.66 -4.33
C THR A 146 0.12 -11.96 -5.03
N ASN A 147 0.03 -12.43 -6.26
CA ASN A 147 1.18 -12.60 -7.14
C ASN A 147 1.09 -11.56 -8.24
N THR A 148 2.16 -10.83 -8.49
CA THR A 148 2.22 -9.79 -9.52
C THR A 148 3.38 -10.06 -10.43
N LEU A 149 3.13 -10.09 -11.73
CA LEU A 149 4.13 -10.19 -12.77
C LEU A 149 4.01 -8.96 -13.67
N ASN A 150 5.08 -8.18 -13.78
CA ASN A 150 5.10 -6.98 -14.60
C ASN A 150 6.18 -7.07 -15.67
N PHE A 151 5.83 -6.62 -16.86
CA PHE A 151 6.76 -6.34 -17.95
C PHE A 151 6.84 -4.83 -18.14
N THR A 152 8.04 -4.27 -18.08
CA THR A 152 8.25 -2.84 -18.31
C THR A 152 9.07 -2.66 -19.57
N VAL A 153 8.51 -1.88 -20.50
CA VAL A 153 9.16 -1.51 -21.77
C VAL A 153 9.49 -0.03 -21.70
N ILE A 154 10.75 0.32 -21.98
CA ILE A 154 11.27 1.70 -22.02
C ILE A 154 11.63 2.00 -23.48
N TYR A 155 11.06 3.02 -24.09
CA TYR A 155 11.30 3.45 -25.47
C TYR A 155 11.59 4.95 -25.56
#